data_56bf5445673523f25541130070c76946
#
_entry.id   56bf5445673523f25541130070c76946
#
_cell.length_a   1.000
_cell.length_b   1.000
_cell.length_c   1.000
_cell.angle_alpha   90.00
_cell.angle_beta   90.00
_cell.angle_gamma   90.00
#
_symmetry.space_group_name_H-M   'P 1'
#
loop_
_entity.id
_entity.type
_entity.pdbx_description
1 polymer ?
#
loop_
_entity_poly.entity_id
_entity_poly.type
_entity_poly.pdbx_seq_one_letter_code
_entity_poly.pdbx_strand_id
1 'polypeptide(L)'
;MASKKDTPQNEGVQVIKKKPRGGNSPVIGDNGLMVNPGDNTMYLQQSLELMNLPTIDLHDVVAVRERINEFFNIMAKYDTKPTVAGMAMALGMDRRTLWAIRNDQPTGGAGYKTALPPEVADSIKKAYLLMENLWENYMQNGKINPVSGIFLGKNNFGYQDKTEYVVTPNVQQDNYDPDSIRQRYLIDSSDSDGE
;
A
#
# COMPACT_ATOMS: atom_id res chain seq x y z
N MET A 1 -8.35 -11.70 -76.52
CA MET A 1 -7.44 -10.92 -75.64
C MET A 1 -8.29 -10.11 -74.71
N ALA A 2 -8.39 -10.56 -73.43
CA ALA A 2 -9.19 -9.91 -72.42
C ALA A 2 -8.23 -9.16 -71.47
N SER A 3 -8.41 -7.84 -71.37
CA SER A 3 -7.64 -6.92 -70.50
C SER A 3 -8.01 -7.12 -69.04
N LYS A 4 -7.02 -7.44 -68.22
CA LYS A 4 -7.15 -7.44 -66.74
C LYS A 4 -7.24 -5.99 -66.29
N LYS A 5 -8.33 -5.64 -65.58
CA LYS A 5 -8.46 -4.40 -64.79
C LYS A 5 -7.71 -4.58 -63.48
N ASP A 6 -6.71 -3.75 -63.24
CA ASP A 6 -6.04 -3.61 -61.97
C ASP A 6 -6.99 -2.97 -60.97
N THR A 7 -7.21 -3.66 -59.84
CA THR A 7 -7.95 -3.16 -58.70
C THR A 7 -6.98 -2.35 -57.82
N PRO A 8 -7.26 -1.11 -57.44
CA PRO A 8 -6.38 -0.35 -56.56
C PRO A 8 -6.33 -0.98 -55.16
N GLN A 9 -5.13 -1.25 -54.68
CA GLN A 9 -4.88 -1.68 -53.31
C GLN A 9 -5.27 -0.55 -52.34
N ASN A 10 -6.20 -0.88 -51.47
CA ASN A 10 -6.66 -0.01 -50.40
C ASN A 10 -5.54 0.09 -49.36
N GLU A 11 -4.74 1.17 -49.39
CA GLU A 11 -3.76 1.48 -48.34
C GLU A 11 -4.53 1.71 -47.02
N GLY A 12 -4.37 0.77 -46.08
CA GLY A 12 -5.05 0.79 -44.82
C GLY A 12 -4.71 2.06 -44.03
N VAL A 13 -5.71 2.90 -43.84
CA VAL A 13 -5.65 4.04 -42.95
C VAL A 13 -5.30 3.51 -41.52
N GLN A 14 -4.08 3.75 -41.09
CA GLN A 14 -3.70 3.48 -39.69
C GLN A 14 -4.52 4.39 -38.78
N VAL A 15 -5.55 3.84 -38.18
CA VAL A 15 -6.29 4.53 -37.12
C VAL A 15 -5.36 4.68 -35.94
N ILE A 16 -4.77 5.85 -35.77
CA ILE A 16 -4.01 6.22 -34.57
C ILE A 16 -5.01 6.22 -33.42
N LYS A 17 -5.02 5.15 -32.63
CA LYS A 17 -5.78 5.08 -31.38
C LYS A 17 -5.24 6.15 -30.44
N LYS A 18 -5.96 7.25 -30.25
CA LYS A 18 -5.65 8.25 -29.25
C LYS A 18 -5.61 7.56 -27.87
N LYS A 19 -4.47 7.66 -27.16
CA LYS A 19 -4.39 7.18 -25.78
C LYS A 19 -5.51 7.84 -24.97
N PRO A 20 -6.26 7.07 -24.17
CA PRO A 20 -7.29 7.63 -23.33
C PRO A 20 -6.69 8.68 -22.38
N ARG A 21 -7.44 9.76 -22.12
CA ARG A 21 -7.06 10.79 -21.17
C ARG A 21 -6.85 10.14 -19.79
N GLY A 22 -5.65 10.25 -19.22
CA GLY A 22 -5.31 9.64 -17.92
C GLY A 22 -4.39 8.42 -18.02
N GLY A 23 -3.91 8.04 -19.21
CA GLY A 23 -3.01 6.89 -19.41
C GLY A 23 -1.67 6.93 -18.67
N ASN A 24 -1.33 8.06 -18.05
CA ASN A 24 -0.13 8.22 -17.20
C ASN A 24 -0.46 8.15 -15.70
N SER A 25 -1.72 7.97 -15.32
CA SER A 25 -2.06 7.77 -13.92
C SER A 25 -1.65 6.37 -13.47
N PRO A 26 -0.90 6.21 -12.38
CA PRO A 26 -0.58 4.89 -11.82
C PRO A 26 -1.82 4.12 -11.34
N VAL A 27 -2.98 4.79 -11.26
CA VAL A 27 -4.27 4.22 -10.84
C VAL A 27 -5.21 3.97 -12.02
N ILE A 28 -5.09 4.75 -13.10
CA ILE A 28 -5.98 4.73 -14.26
C ILE A 28 -5.11 4.65 -15.52
N GLY A 29 -4.44 3.56 -15.72
CA GLY A 29 -3.67 3.31 -16.93
C GLY A 29 -3.76 1.83 -17.29
N ASP A 30 -3.33 1.49 -18.48
CA ASP A 30 -3.28 0.11 -18.98
C ASP A 30 -2.53 -0.86 -18.04
N ASN A 31 -1.76 -0.31 -17.06
CA ASN A 31 -1.00 -1.08 -16.08
C ASN A 31 -1.69 -1.23 -14.71
N GLY A 32 -2.87 -0.64 -14.49
CA GLY A 32 -3.47 -0.54 -13.14
C GLY A 32 -4.62 -1.49 -12.86
N LEU A 33 -5.35 -1.92 -13.88
CA LEU A 33 -6.61 -2.64 -13.69
C LEU A 33 -6.77 -3.87 -14.60
N MET A 34 -5.74 -4.28 -15.30
CA MET A 34 -5.82 -5.50 -16.12
C MET A 34 -5.67 -6.72 -15.22
N VAL A 35 -6.80 -7.28 -14.85
CA VAL A 35 -6.87 -8.65 -14.33
C VAL A 35 -6.74 -9.56 -15.54
N ASN A 36 -5.65 -10.34 -15.60
CA ASN A 36 -5.51 -11.32 -16.64
C ASN A 36 -6.58 -12.43 -16.49
N PRO A 37 -7.05 -13.04 -17.59
CA PRO A 37 -7.93 -14.19 -17.49
C PRO A 37 -7.27 -15.28 -16.61
N GLY A 38 -7.96 -15.72 -15.56
CA GLY A 38 -7.45 -16.73 -14.63
C GLY A 38 -6.87 -16.21 -13.32
N ASP A 39 -6.48 -14.92 -13.21
CA ASP A 39 -5.95 -14.35 -11.96
C ASP A 39 -6.90 -14.53 -10.78
N ASN A 40 -8.19 -14.23 -10.95
CA ASN A 40 -9.17 -14.42 -9.89
C ASN A 40 -9.32 -15.87 -9.46
N THR A 41 -9.25 -16.80 -10.41
CA THR A 41 -9.30 -18.24 -10.13
C THR A 41 -8.09 -18.67 -9.32
N MET A 42 -6.90 -18.20 -9.70
CA MET A 42 -5.66 -18.47 -9.00
C MET A 42 -5.68 -17.92 -7.56
N TYR A 43 -6.10 -16.66 -7.36
CA TYR A 43 -6.21 -16.07 -6.03
C TYR A 43 -7.23 -16.80 -5.15
N LEU A 44 -8.35 -17.22 -5.74
CA LEU A 44 -9.37 -17.98 -5.01
C LEU A 44 -8.86 -19.37 -4.61
N GLN A 45 -8.23 -20.11 -5.53
CA GLN A 45 -7.67 -21.43 -5.25
C GLN A 45 -6.60 -21.38 -4.17
N GLN A 46 -5.69 -20.42 -4.24
CA GLN A 46 -4.68 -20.17 -3.22
C GLN A 46 -5.33 -19.88 -1.85
N SER A 47 -6.34 -18.99 -1.83
CA SER A 47 -7.01 -18.61 -0.58
C SER A 47 -7.78 -19.80 0.03
N LEU A 48 -8.40 -20.63 -0.80
CA LEU A 48 -9.06 -21.87 -0.34
C LEU A 48 -8.06 -22.90 0.20
N GLU A 49 -6.88 -23.03 -0.42
CA GLU A 49 -5.81 -23.91 0.09
C GLU A 49 -5.35 -23.44 1.47
N LEU A 50 -5.12 -22.13 1.66
CA LEU A 50 -4.76 -21.57 2.97
C LEU A 50 -5.87 -21.77 4.02
N MET A 51 -7.12 -21.57 3.64
CA MET A 51 -8.25 -21.72 4.54
C MET A 51 -8.46 -23.18 5.01
N ASN A 52 -8.13 -24.14 4.15
CA ASN A 52 -8.30 -25.57 4.42
C ASN A 52 -7.09 -26.21 5.13
N LEU A 53 -6.06 -25.43 5.47
CA LEU A 53 -4.93 -25.94 6.24
C LEU A 53 -5.41 -26.45 7.61
N PRO A 54 -4.92 -27.60 8.09
CA PRO A 54 -5.31 -28.13 9.39
C PRO A 54 -4.85 -27.19 10.51
N THR A 55 -5.59 -27.14 11.60
CA THR A 55 -5.22 -26.38 12.80
C THR A 55 -3.92 -26.93 13.39
N ILE A 56 -3.03 -26.04 13.84
CA ILE A 56 -1.77 -26.39 14.51
C ILE A 56 -1.79 -25.91 15.95
N ASP A 57 -0.94 -26.49 16.79
CA ASP A 57 -0.65 -25.94 18.11
C ASP A 57 0.32 -24.76 17.95
N LEU A 58 -0.13 -23.56 18.30
CA LEU A 58 0.68 -22.35 18.25
C LEU A 58 1.77 -22.30 19.32
N HIS A 59 1.76 -23.23 20.31
CA HIS A 59 2.84 -23.35 21.28
C HIS A 59 3.96 -24.31 20.81
N ASP A 60 3.72 -25.07 19.76
CA ASP A 60 4.74 -25.92 19.16
C ASP A 60 5.54 -25.12 18.11
N VAL A 61 6.79 -24.82 18.47
CA VAL A 61 7.73 -24.07 17.63
C VAL A 61 7.98 -24.74 16.28
N VAL A 62 8.04 -26.07 16.26
CA VAL A 62 8.31 -26.83 15.03
C VAL A 62 7.10 -26.74 14.11
N ALA A 63 5.92 -27.01 14.64
CA ALA A 63 4.67 -26.92 13.87
C ALA A 63 4.45 -25.50 13.29
N VAL A 64 4.75 -24.45 14.03
CA VAL A 64 4.65 -23.06 13.56
C VAL A 64 5.65 -22.78 12.45
N ARG A 65 6.91 -23.21 12.57
CA ARG A 65 7.93 -23.02 11.52
C ARG A 65 7.57 -23.78 10.24
N GLU A 66 7.13 -25.01 10.37
CA GLU A 66 6.66 -25.81 9.22
C GLU A 66 5.47 -25.13 8.53
N ARG A 67 4.51 -24.63 9.30
CA ARG A 67 3.36 -23.89 8.75
C ARG A 67 3.77 -22.59 8.05
N ILE A 68 4.71 -21.84 8.57
CA ILE A 68 5.26 -20.64 7.90
C ILE A 68 5.93 -21.04 6.56
N ASN A 69 6.71 -22.11 6.53
CA ASN A 69 7.30 -22.60 5.30
C ASN A 69 6.24 -23.07 4.30
N GLU A 70 5.21 -23.79 4.76
CA GLU A 70 4.08 -24.23 3.94
C GLU A 70 3.36 -23.03 3.33
N PHE A 71 3.12 -21.96 4.11
CA PHE A 71 2.55 -20.72 3.60
C PHE A 71 3.36 -20.15 2.43
N PHE A 72 4.67 -20.00 2.56
CA PHE A 72 5.50 -19.47 1.48
C PHE A 72 5.56 -20.41 0.27
N ASN A 73 5.54 -21.73 0.49
CA ASN A 73 5.48 -22.71 -0.59
C ASN A 73 4.17 -22.61 -1.37
N ILE A 74 3.03 -22.37 -0.71
CA ILE A 74 1.75 -22.12 -1.36
C ILE A 74 1.83 -20.84 -2.20
N MET A 75 2.43 -19.75 -1.67
CA MET A 75 2.63 -18.52 -2.45
C MET A 75 3.46 -18.79 -3.71
N ALA A 76 4.57 -19.52 -3.57
CA ALA A 76 5.43 -19.88 -4.70
C ALA A 76 4.72 -20.80 -5.72
N LYS A 77 3.91 -21.76 -5.25
CA LYS A 77 3.12 -22.66 -6.09
C LYS A 77 2.17 -21.91 -7.02
N TYR A 78 1.54 -20.86 -6.51
CA TYR A 78 0.57 -20.05 -7.26
C TYR A 78 1.20 -18.79 -7.90
N ASP A 79 2.50 -18.59 -7.78
CA ASP A 79 3.21 -17.37 -8.23
C ASP A 79 2.55 -16.08 -7.75
N THR A 80 2.15 -16.06 -6.47
CA THR A 80 1.46 -14.94 -5.85
C THR A 80 2.31 -14.25 -4.79
N LYS A 81 2.03 -12.96 -4.56
CA LYS A 81 2.71 -12.21 -3.53
C LYS A 81 2.17 -12.57 -2.14
N PRO A 82 3.04 -12.84 -1.15
CA PRO A 82 2.59 -13.14 0.21
C PRO A 82 1.89 -11.92 0.83
N THR A 83 0.81 -12.18 1.56
CA THR A 83 0.05 -11.14 2.25
C THR A 83 0.00 -11.42 3.76
N VAL A 84 -0.09 -10.33 4.56
CA VAL A 84 -0.25 -10.45 6.02
C VAL A 84 -1.54 -11.20 6.38
N ALA A 85 -2.61 -10.98 5.62
CA ALA A 85 -3.87 -11.70 5.82
C ALA A 85 -3.73 -13.20 5.50
N GLY A 86 -2.99 -13.54 4.43
CA GLY A 86 -2.72 -14.94 4.07
C GLY A 86 -1.90 -15.66 5.14
N MET A 87 -0.87 -15.00 5.69
CA MET A 87 -0.09 -15.59 6.79
C MET A 87 -0.94 -15.77 8.06
N ALA A 88 -1.80 -14.80 8.39
CA ALA A 88 -2.72 -14.93 9.51
C ALA A 88 -3.67 -16.15 9.33
N MET A 89 -4.22 -16.32 8.13
CA MET A 89 -5.07 -17.44 7.76
C MET A 89 -4.31 -18.77 7.88
N ALA A 90 -3.09 -18.86 7.36
CA ALA A 90 -2.27 -20.07 7.45
C ALA A 90 -1.95 -20.47 8.89
N LEU A 91 -1.70 -19.52 9.77
CA LEU A 91 -1.43 -19.74 11.20
C LEU A 91 -2.70 -19.96 12.03
N GLY A 92 -3.89 -19.78 11.47
CA GLY A 92 -5.16 -19.89 12.21
C GLY A 92 -5.37 -18.78 13.24
N MET A 93 -4.82 -17.59 13.00
CA MET A 93 -4.97 -16.43 13.89
C MET A 93 -5.55 -15.24 13.14
N ASP A 94 -6.06 -14.25 13.89
CA ASP A 94 -6.49 -13.01 13.27
C ASP A 94 -5.31 -12.06 12.95
N ARG A 95 -5.51 -11.18 11.98
CA ARG A 95 -4.50 -10.23 11.54
C ARG A 95 -4.05 -9.28 12.66
N ARG A 96 -4.93 -8.94 13.61
CA ARG A 96 -4.63 -8.05 14.73
C ARG A 96 -3.67 -8.72 15.71
N THR A 97 -3.88 -10.00 16.02
CA THR A 97 -2.98 -10.80 16.85
C THR A 97 -1.60 -10.89 16.21
N LEU A 98 -1.55 -11.15 14.91
CA LEU A 98 -0.29 -11.21 14.16
C LEU A 98 0.47 -9.88 14.21
N TRP A 99 -0.24 -8.76 14.08
CA TRP A 99 0.32 -7.41 14.20
C TRP A 99 0.84 -7.14 15.63
N ALA A 100 0.10 -7.56 16.66
CA ALA A 100 0.50 -7.38 18.06
C ALA A 100 1.80 -8.15 18.37
N ILE A 101 1.94 -9.38 17.87
CA ILE A 101 3.17 -10.18 18.01
C ILE A 101 4.36 -9.46 17.35
N ARG A 102 4.19 -8.94 16.13
CA ARG A 102 5.25 -8.19 15.44
C ARG A 102 5.74 -6.99 16.26
N ASN A 103 4.83 -6.28 16.91
CA ASN A 103 5.11 -5.01 17.59
C ASN A 103 5.31 -5.15 19.11
N ASP A 104 5.51 -6.38 19.61
CA ASP A 104 5.66 -6.65 21.04
C ASP A 104 4.51 -6.10 21.90
N GLN A 105 3.30 -6.01 21.31
CA GLN A 105 2.12 -5.55 22.00
C GLN A 105 1.41 -6.71 22.73
N PRO A 106 0.75 -6.45 23.85
CA PRO A 106 -0.05 -7.48 24.51
C PRO A 106 -1.09 -8.05 23.56
N THR A 107 -1.10 -9.35 23.40
CA THR A 107 -2.12 -10.08 22.60
C THR A 107 -3.41 -10.25 23.41
N GLY A 108 -3.93 -9.15 23.93
CA GLY A 108 -5.07 -9.11 24.86
C GLY A 108 -6.43 -9.25 24.17
N GLY A 109 -6.60 -10.24 23.30
CA GLY A 109 -7.90 -10.63 22.76
C GLY A 109 -8.40 -11.92 23.44
N ALA A 110 -9.70 -12.09 23.55
CA ALA A 110 -10.39 -13.16 24.29
C ALA A 110 -10.07 -14.60 23.85
N GLY A 111 -9.13 -14.83 22.94
CA GLY A 111 -8.73 -16.15 22.44
C GLY A 111 -7.32 -16.61 22.83
N TYR A 112 -6.40 -15.70 23.16
CA TYR A 112 -5.01 -16.05 23.47
C TYR A 112 -4.70 -15.73 24.92
N LYS A 113 -5.23 -16.54 25.83
CA LYS A 113 -5.03 -16.39 27.27
C LYS A 113 -3.61 -16.73 27.75
N THR A 114 -2.80 -17.32 26.90
CA THR A 114 -1.43 -17.72 27.18
C THR A 114 -0.49 -17.02 26.23
N ALA A 115 0.56 -16.39 26.75
CA ALA A 115 1.62 -15.82 25.93
C ALA A 115 2.26 -16.92 25.09
N LEU A 116 2.47 -16.65 23.80
CA LEU A 116 3.17 -17.58 22.90
C LEU A 116 4.64 -17.73 23.37
N PRO A 117 5.25 -18.91 23.16
CA PRO A 117 6.68 -19.10 23.39
C PRO A 117 7.50 -18.02 22.65
N PRO A 118 8.58 -17.50 23.23
CA PRO A 118 9.43 -16.50 22.56
C PRO A 118 9.93 -16.94 21.19
N GLU A 119 10.26 -18.19 21.03
CA GLU A 119 10.76 -18.77 19.77
C GLU A 119 9.69 -18.80 18.67
N VAL A 120 8.41 -18.91 19.04
CA VAL A 120 7.28 -18.80 18.13
C VAL A 120 7.13 -17.35 17.68
N ALA A 121 7.14 -16.41 18.63
CA ALA A 121 7.08 -14.99 18.31
C ALA A 121 8.23 -14.56 17.40
N ASP A 122 9.45 -15.03 17.64
CA ASP A 122 10.61 -14.76 16.81
C ASP A 122 10.45 -15.35 15.40
N SER A 123 9.88 -16.55 15.28
CA SER A 123 9.63 -17.17 13.98
C SER A 123 8.62 -16.38 13.16
N ILE A 124 7.56 -15.86 13.80
CA ILE A 124 6.56 -14.99 13.19
C ILE A 124 7.17 -13.65 12.78
N LYS A 125 8.00 -13.03 13.62
CA LYS A 125 8.72 -11.78 13.30
C LYS A 125 9.64 -11.94 12.11
N LYS A 126 10.36 -13.08 12.01
CA LYS A 126 11.20 -13.39 10.85
C LYS A 126 10.38 -13.56 9.57
N ALA A 127 9.21 -14.19 9.65
CA ALA A 127 8.30 -14.31 8.52
C ALA A 127 7.78 -12.94 8.06
N TYR A 128 7.48 -12.04 8.99
CA TYR A 128 7.13 -10.66 8.68
C TYR A 128 8.27 -9.92 7.97
N LEU A 129 9.49 -10.05 8.47
CA LEU A 129 10.67 -9.43 7.86
C LEU A 129 10.91 -9.96 6.44
N LEU A 130 10.68 -11.26 6.20
CA LEU A 130 10.75 -11.82 4.86
C LEU A 130 9.69 -11.20 3.94
N MET A 131 8.46 -11.04 4.40
CA MET A 131 7.40 -10.39 3.60
C MET A 131 7.72 -8.92 3.32
N GLU A 132 8.29 -8.20 4.28
CA GLU A 132 8.71 -6.81 4.14
C GLU A 132 9.83 -6.70 3.09
N ASN A 133 10.85 -7.55 3.16
CA ASN A 133 11.91 -7.61 2.15
C ASN A 133 11.37 -7.93 0.74
N LEU A 134 10.42 -8.85 0.62
CA LEU A 134 9.77 -9.14 -0.66
C LEU A 134 8.97 -7.93 -1.16
N TRP A 135 8.25 -7.24 -0.27
CA TRP A 135 7.51 -6.03 -0.60
C TRP A 135 8.43 -4.92 -1.11
N GLU A 136 9.58 -4.68 -0.45
CA GLU A 136 10.60 -3.73 -0.91
C GLU A 136 11.12 -4.09 -2.31
N ASN A 137 11.46 -5.37 -2.54
CA ASN A 137 11.90 -5.85 -3.84
C ASN A 137 10.83 -5.61 -4.92
N TYR A 138 9.56 -5.87 -4.62
CA TYR A 138 8.46 -5.61 -5.56
C TYR A 138 8.29 -4.12 -5.85
N MET A 139 8.45 -3.26 -4.85
CA MET A 139 8.39 -1.81 -5.03
C MET A 139 9.53 -1.31 -5.91
N GLN A 140 10.77 -1.71 -5.63
CA GLN A 140 11.97 -1.30 -6.38
C GLN A 140 11.92 -1.76 -7.83
N ASN A 141 11.35 -2.93 -8.09
CA ASN A 141 11.27 -3.52 -9.44
C ASN A 141 9.93 -3.22 -10.17
N GLY A 142 9.11 -2.32 -9.64
CA GLY A 142 7.85 -1.92 -10.28
C GLY A 142 6.81 -3.05 -10.41
N LYS A 143 6.87 -4.05 -9.52
CA LYS A 143 5.95 -5.20 -9.52
C LYS A 143 4.69 -4.98 -8.66
N ILE A 144 4.55 -3.82 -8.05
CA ILE A 144 3.38 -3.38 -7.29
C ILE A 144 3.00 -1.99 -7.78
N ASN A 145 1.70 -1.70 -7.84
CA ASN A 145 1.22 -0.34 -8.04
C ASN A 145 1.75 0.55 -6.90
N PRO A 146 2.43 1.68 -7.19
CA PRO A 146 3.07 2.50 -6.16
C PRO A 146 2.11 2.99 -5.08
N VAL A 147 0.89 3.40 -5.44
CA VAL A 147 -0.11 3.88 -4.48
C VAL A 147 -0.53 2.77 -3.52
N SER A 148 -0.86 1.60 -4.05
CA SER A 148 -1.20 0.42 -3.25
C SER A 148 -0.02 -0.04 -2.40
N GLY A 149 1.20 0.00 -2.95
CA GLY A 149 2.42 -0.38 -2.25
C GLY A 149 2.69 0.53 -1.05
N ILE A 150 2.62 1.86 -1.22
CA ILE A 150 2.79 2.83 -0.13
C ILE A 150 1.72 2.61 0.95
N PHE A 151 0.46 2.43 0.56
CA PHE A 151 -0.62 2.17 1.50
C PHE A 151 -0.38 0.88 2.32
N LEU A 152 0.02 -0.21 1.66
CA LEU A 152 0.34 -1.47 2.33
C LEU A 152 1.57 -1.37 3.21
N GLY A 153 2.62 -0.65 2.77
CA GLY A 153 3.82 -0.37 3.56
C GLY A 153 3.51 0.32 4.88
N LYS A 154 2.71 1.38 4.83
CA LYS A 154 2.28 2.12 6.04
C LYS A 154 1.44 1.26 6.98
N ASN A 155 0.49 0.48 6.45
CA ASN A 155 -0.44 -0.29 7.28
C ASN A 155 0.13 -1.62 7.80
N ASN A 156 1.02 -2.25 7.06
CA ASN A 156 1.53 -3.57 7.41
C ASN A 156 2.94 -3.53 7.99
N PHE A 157 3.80 -2.60 7.53
CA PHE A 157 5.22 -2.56 7.86
C PHE A 157 5.65 -1.34 8.67
N GLY A 158 4.71 -0.42 8.97
CA GLY A 158 4.97 0.71 9.86
C GLY A 158 5.74 1.86 9.23
N TYR A 159 5.80 1.91 7.88
CA TYR A 159 6.40 3.04 7.18
C TYR A 159 5.59 4.32 7.43
N GLN A 160 6.28 5.43 7.65
CA GLN A 160 5.66 6.73 7.92
C GLN A 160 6.30 7.82 7.06
N ASP A 161 5.49 8.79 6.65
CA ASP A 161 6.02 9.99 6.05
C ASP A 161 6.63 10.86 7.16
N LYS A 162 7.88 11.30 6.98
CA LYS A 162 8.46 12.30 7.86
C LYS A 162 7.89 13.66 7.48
N THR A 163 7.04 14.21 8.32
CA THR A 163 6.59 15.59 8.19
C THR A 163 7.45 16.44 9.13
N GLU A 164 8.38 17.20 8.60
CA GLU A 164 9.12 18.21 9.35
C GLU A 164 8.24 19.46 9.45
N TYR A 165 7.71 19.74 10.62
CA TYR A 165 7.11 21.02 10.91
C TYR A 165 8.24 22.00 11.24
N VAL A 166 8.62 22.83 10.28
CA VAL A 166 9.43 24.01 10.57
C VAL A 166 8.50 24.99 11.29
N VAL A 167 8.52 24.98 12.61
CA VAL A 167 7.91 26.03 13.39
C VAL A 167 8.80 27.26 13.21
N THR A 168 8.48 28.08 12.21
CA THR A 168 9.03 29.43 12.14
C THR A 168 8.47 30.16 13.35
N PRO A 169 9.31 30.58 14.31
CA PRO A 169 8.82 31.40 15.41
C PRO A 169 8.14 32.59 14.76
N ASN A 170 6.87 32.80 15.09
CA ASN A 170 6.17 33.99 14.67
C ASN A 170 6.99 35.14 15.22
N VAL A 171 7.74 35.85 14.37
CA VAL A 171 8.42 37.08 14.76
C VAL A 171 7.29 37.92 15.31
N GLN A 172 7.33 38.19 16.62
CA GLN A 172 6.36 39.05 17.24
C GLN A 172 6.24 40.28 16.35
N GLN A 173 5.08 40.43 15.72
CA GLN A 173 4.77 41.69 15.05
C GLN A 173 5.13 42.77 16.03
N ASP A 174 6.01 43.65 15.60
CA ASP A 174 6.37 44.86 16.32
C ASP A 174 5.13 45.39 17.00
N ASN A 175 5.25 45.68 18.29
CA ASN A 175 4.19 46.30 19.08
C ASN A 175 3.66 47.48 18.26
N TYR A 176 2.58 47.28 17.53
CA TYR A 176 1.87 48.37 16.89
C TYR A 176 1.38 49.26 18.02
N ASP A 177 2.13 50.37 18.26
CA ASP A 177 1.71 51.41 19.16
C ASP A 177 0.32 51.88 18.69
N PRO A 178 -0.73 51.75 19.52
CA PRO A 178 -2.06 52.16 19.16
C PRO A 178 -2.17 53.63 18.70
N ASP A 179 -1.25 54.46 19.17
CA ASP A 179 -1.20 55.88 18.81
C ASP A 179 -0.65 56.09 17.41
N SER A 180 0.28 55.25 16.93
CA SER A 180 0.76 55.28 15.55
C SER A 180 -0.31 54.90 14.53
N ILE A 181 -1.20 53.98 14.91
CA ILE A 181 -2.38 53.59 14.07
C ILE A 181 -3.36 54.73 14.02
N ARG A 182 -3.68 55.34 15.18
CA ARG A 182 -4.59 56.49 15.24
C ARG A 182 -4.10 57.67 14.40
N GLN A 183 -2.81 58.00 14.41
CA GLN A 183 -2.27 59.09 13.60
C GLN A 183 -2.43 58.84 12.10
N ARG A 184 -2.28 57.62 11.62
CA ARG A 184 -2.49 57.29 10.19
C ARG A 184 -3.94 57.53 9.76
N TYR A 185 -4.92 57.16 10.59
CA TYR A 185 -6.35 57.38 10.27
C TYR A 185 -6.79 58.84 10.48
N LEU A 186 -6.14 59.63 11.30
CA LEU A 186 -6.41 61.07 11.46
C LEU A 186 -5.91 61.96 10.31
N ILE A 187 -4.84 61.47 9.62
CA ILE A 187 -4.32 62.21 8.45
C ILE A 187 -5.25 62.01 7.23
N ASP A 188 -5.84 60.80 7.07
CA ASP A 188 -6.78 60.55 5.95
C ASP A 188 -8.12 61.26 6.07
N SER A 189 -8.51 61.71 7.26
CA SER A 189 -9.77 62.42 7.47
C SER A 189 -9.69 63.92 7.27
N SER A 190 -8.49 64.51 7.12
CA SER A 190 -8.31 65.94 6.94
C SER A 190 -8.30 66.42 5.47
N ASP A 191 -8.23 65.46 4.50
CA ASP A 191 -8.22 65.83 3.08
C ASP A 191 -9.58 65.71 2.36
N SER A 192 -10.68 65.45 3.11
CA SER A 192 -12.01 65.32 2.52
C SER A 192 -12.96 66.52 2.67
N ASP A 193 -12.51 67.62 3.30
CA ASP A 193 -13.27 68.85 3.40
C ASP A 193 -12.60 70.01 2.68
N GLY A 194 -12.58 69.96 1.34
CA GLY A 194 -12.06 71.01 0.51
C GLY A 194 -12.47 70.89 -0.96
N GLU A 195 -13.65 71.28 -1.25
CA GLU A 195 -14.33 71.88 -2.42
C GLU A 195 -15.67 71.23 -2.72
#